data_1fe04f975280dba7d4efe10a7d5fd0dd
#
_entry.id   1fe04f975280dba7d4efe10a7d5fd0dd
#
_cell.length_a   1.000
_cell.length_b   1.000
_cell.length_c   1.000
_cell.angle_alpha   90.00
_cell.angle_beta   90.00
_cell.angle_gamma   90.00
#
_symmetry.space_group_name_H-M   'P 1'
#
loop_
_entity.id
_entity.type
_entity.pdbx_description
1 polymer ?
#
loop_
_entity_poly.entity_id
_entity_poly.type
_entity_poly.pdbx_seq_one_letter_code
_entity_poly.pdbx_strand_id
1 'polypeptide(L)'
;DVRVHYYVDNVCAWQNLPHSLSGWHAADGSGNGNRRTIAIECIMSSAYNSADQKSEDNAAKLAAALLKQYGLDISHLYTHTHWLNVRDGRNGTIDQLNTMYNRYKMCPAYILPHWAEFKKKVQSYLNAGTSNISAPSTKQLYRVRKSWTDTKSQLGAYSSLENAKKACKVGYSVFDANGNAVYTNGGKFTKGQKVAIRANTPLFASAETTSVTRRISGTY
;
A
#
# COMPACT_ATOMS: atom_id res chain seq x y z
N ASP A 1 -1.77 7.87 -20.17
CA ASP A 1 -1.98 7.23 -18.84
C ASP A 1 -0.83 7.61 -17.92
N VAL A 2 -1.13 8.28 -16.80
CA VAL A 2 -0.15 8.51 -15.73
C VAL A 2 -0.02 7.22 -14.92
N ARG A 3 1.21 6.77 -14.67
CA ARG A 3 1.51 5.58 -13.89
C ARG A 3 2.58 5.91 -12.87
N VAL A 4 2.23 5.81 -11.59
CA VAL A 4 3.13 6.02 -10.46
C VAL A 4 3.38 4.70 -9.73
N HIS A 5 4.49 4.64 -8.98
CA HIS A 5 4.84 3.45 -8.20
C HIS A 5 4.01 3.35 -6.92
N TYR A 6 3.73 4.48 -6.29
CA TYR A 6 2.98 4.54 -5.04
C TYR A 6 1.92 5.62 -5.05
N TYR A 7 0.79 5.30 -4.44
CA TYR A 7 -0.19 6.26 -3.96
C TYR A 7 -0.14 6.31 -2.44
N VAL A 8 -0.19 7.50 -1.86
CA VAL A 8 -0.14 7.71 -0.41
C VAL A 8 -1.26 8.62 0.02
N ASP A 9 -2.02 8.23 1.03
CA ASP A 9 -3.04 9.04 1.67
C ASP A 9 -2.79 9.18 3.19
N ASN A 10 -3.75 9.74 3.91
CA ASN A 10 -3.71 9.93 5.36
C ASN A 10 -3.79 8.61 6.17
N VAL A 11 -4.01 7.49 5.53
CA VAL A 11 -4.15 6.17 6.17
C VAL A 11 -2.98 5.27 5.86
N CYS A 12 -2.54 5.20 4.59
CA CYS A 12 -1.52 4.25 4.16
C CYS A 12 -0.88 4.63 2.81
N ALA A 13 0.09 3.81 2.41
CA ALA A 13 0.67 3.80 1.07
C ALA A 13 0.28 2.51 0.34
N TRP A 14 0.01 2.63 -0.95
CA TRP A 14 -0.24 1.48 -1.85
C TRP A 14 0.83 1.44 -2.93
N GLN A 15 1.45 0.28 -3.10
CA GLN A 15 2.30 0.06 -4.26
C GLN A 15 1.44 -0.33 -5.45
N ASN A 16 1.55 0.47 -6.52
CA ASN A 16 0.82 0.29 -7.77
C ASN A 16 1.70 -0.39 -8.84
N LEU A 17 2.99 -0.02 -8.91
CA LEU A 17 3.95 -0.60 -9.83
C LEU A 17 5.15 -1.20 -9.08
N PRO A 18 5.69 -2.34 -9.54
CA PRO A 18 7.01 -2.80 -9.11
C PRO A 18 8.09 -1.77 -9.48
N HIS A 19 9.14 -1.67 -8.64
CA HIS A 19 10.25 -0.73 -8.91
C HIS A 19 11.05 -1.06 -10.17
N SER A 20 10.96 -2.29 -10.67
CA SER A 20 11.61 -2.74 -11.92
C SER A 20 10.93 -2.20 -13.18
N LEU A 21 9.74 -1.63 -13.06
CA LEU A 21 9.03 -1.05 -14.20
C LEU A 21 9.16 0.47 -14.20
N SER A 22 9.24 1.04 -15.39
CA SER A 22 9.20 2.50 -15.56
C SER A 22 7.78 3.02 -15.35
N GLY A 23 7.67 4.11 -14.59
CA GLY A 23 6.42 4.86 -14.49
C GLY A 23 6.22 5.80 -15.69
N TRP A 24 5.11 6.52 -15.71
CA TRP A 24 4.84 7.62 -16.64
C TRP A 24 4.27 8.80 -15.83
N HIS A 25 5.17 9.52 -15.13
CA HIS A 25 4.79 10.44 -14.06
C HIS A 25 5.54 11.77 -14.03
N ALA A 26 6.64 11.86 -14.80
CA ALA A 26 7.54 13.01 -14.75
C ALA A 26 7.33 13.99 -15.92
N ALA A 27 6.49 13.62 -16.90
CA ALA A 27 6.24 14.36 -18.12
C ALA A 27 7.51 14.70 -18.94
N ASP A 28 8.57 13.92 -18.76
CA ASP A 28 9.87 14.06 -19.46
C ASP A 28 10.07 13.01 -20.57
N GLY A 29 8.99 12.35 -21.02
CA GLY A 29 9.04 11.33 -22.06
C GLY A 29 9.93 10.15 -21.66
N SER A 30 10.97 9.87 -22.47
CA SER A 30 11.96 8.83 -22.16
C SER A 30 13.10 9.34 -21.26
N GLY A 31 12.90 10.43 -20.55
CA GLY A 31 13.88 11.02 -19.65
C GLY A 31 14.10 10.23 -18.35
N ASN A 32 15.02 10.74 -17.55
CA ASN A 32 15.43 10.08 -16.31
C ASN A 32 14.30 10.06 -15.27
N GLY A 33 13.43 11.07 -15.25
CA GLY A 33 12.29 11.11 -14.33
C GLY A 33 11.41 9.88 -14.50
N ASN A 34 10.93 9.62 -15.72
CA ASN A 34 10.08 8.46 -15.99
C ASN A 34 10.82 7.12 -15.90
N ARG A 35 12.10 7.06 -16.28
CA ARG A 35 12.82 5.79 -16.44
C ARG A 35 13.66 5.37 -15.25
N ARG A 36 14.05 6.30 -14.38
CA ARG A 36 15.04 6.07 -13.32
C ARG A 36 14.61 6.50 -11.93
N THR A 37 13.34 6.91 -11.77
CA THR A 37 12.84 7.30 -10.45
C THR A 37 11.62 6.51 -10.04
N ILE A 38 11.46 6.38 -8.73
CA ILE A 38 10.25 5.84 -8.09
C ILE A 38 9.35 7.01 -7.78
N ALA A 39 8.12 6.98 -8.29
CA ALA A 39 7.15 8.05 -8.09
C ALA A 39 6.22 7.76 -6.92
N ILE A 40 5.99 8.79 -6.12
CA ILE A 40 4.99 8.81 -5.04
C ILE A 40 3.95 9.87 -5.40
N GLU A 41 2.71 9.46 -5.59
CA GLU A 41 1.55 10.35 -5.70
C GLU A 41 0.95 10.52 -4.31
N CYS A 42 1.07 11.74 -3.76
CA CYS A 42 0.47 12.09 -2.48
C CYS A 42 -0.98 12.55 -2.72
N ILE A 43 -1.93 11.77 -2.24
CA ILE A 43 -3.35 12.05 -2.39
C ILE A 43 -3.73 13.19 -1.44
N MET A 44 -4.25 14.26 -2.02
CA MET A 44 -4.63 15.48 -1.33
C MET A 44 -6.07 15.85 -1.68
N SER A 45 -6.75 16.52 -0.76
CA SER A 45 -8.08 17.10 -1.00
C SER A 45 -7.98 18.40 -1.81
N SER A 46 -9.14 18.98 -2.15
CA SER A 46 -9.19 20.25 -2.88
C SER A 46 -8.76 21.47 -2.03
N ALA A 47 -8.77 21.32 -0.70
CA ALA A 47 -8.33 22.33 0.25
C ALA A 47 -7.46 21.69 1.33
N TYR A 48 -6.22 22.17 1.46
CA TYR A 48 -5.25 21.59 2.39
C TYR A 48 -5.75 21.60 3.84
N ASN A 49 -5.78 20.41 4.46
CA ASN A 49 -6.34 20.21 5.80
C ASN A 49 -5.53 19.17 6.61
N SER A 50 -6.02 18.79 7.78
CA SER A 50 -5.31 17.85 8.67
C SER A 50 -5.16 16.43 8.10
N ALA A 51 -6.04 15.99 7.21
CA ALA A 51 -5.89 14.72 6.51
C ALA A 51 -4.75 14.81 5.48
N ASP A 52 -4.65 15.94 4.77
CA ASP A 52 -3.57 16.18 3.82
C ASP A 52 -2.21 16.27 4.51
N GLN A 53 -2.15 16.88 5.71
CA GLN A 53 -0.93 16.89 6.54
C GLN A 53 -0.47 15.48 6.91
N LYS A 54 -1.41 14.56 7.18
CA LYS A 54 -1.10 13.15 7.44
C LYS A 54 -0.67 12.42 6.16
N SER A 55 -1.30 12.72 5.02
CA SER A 55 -0.88 12.19 3.71
C SER A 55 0.55 12.59 3.40
N GLU A 56 0.89 13.87 3.62
CA GLU A 56 2.24 14.40 3.47
C GLU A 56 3.24 13.73 4.42
N ASP A 57 2.86 13.54 5.68
CA ASP A 57 3.70 12.85 6.66
C ASP A 57 3.97 11.39 6.27
N ASN A 58 2.95 10.69 5.79
CA ASN A 58 3.09 9.33 5.27
C ASN A 58 3.95 9.28 3.99
N ALA A 59 3.82 10.27 3.11
CA ALA A 59 4.68 10.40 1.93
C ALA A 59 6.14 10.64 2.33
N ALA A 60 6.40 11.46 3.35
CA ALA A 60 7.75 11.68 3.87
C ALA A 60 8.37 10.41 4.46
N LYS A 61 7.59 9.62 5.21
CA LYS A 61 8.02 8.32 5.74
C LYS A 61 8.35 7.35 4.61
N LEU A 62 7.49 7.24 3.60
CA LEU A 62 7.72 6.37 2.46
C LEU A 62 8.97 6.79 1.68
N ALA A 63 9.14 8.10 1.42
CA ALA A 63 10.31 8.62 0.74
C ALA A 63 11.61 8.27 1.51
N ALA A 64 11.62 8.45 2.83
CA ALA A 64 12.76 8.07 3.66
C ALA A 64 13.06 6.56 3.62
N ALA A 65 12.01 5.73 3.65
CA ALA A 65 12.15 4.28 3.55
C ALA A 65 12.76 3.85 2.20
N LEU A 66 12.30 4.45 1.10
CA LEU A 66 12.82 4.18 -0.24
C LEU A 66 14.27 4.66 -0.39
N LEU A 67 14.60 5.88 0.07
CA LEU A 67 15.98 6.36 0.06
C LEU A 67 16.90 5.39 0.81
N LYS A 68 16.51 4.96 2.00
CA LYS A 68 17.27 3.98 2.78
C LYS A 68 17.39 2.63 2.08
N GLN A 69 16.32 2.12 1.50
CA GLN A 69 16.30 0.85 0.78
C GLN A 69 17.32 0.81 -0.36
N TYR A 70 17.50 1.95 -1.04
CA TYR A 70 18.41 2.07 -2.18
C TYR A 70 19.78 2.65 -1.84
N GLY A 71 20.07 2.89 -0.54
CA GLY A 71 21.33 3.49 -0.11
C GLY A 71 21.54 4.93 -0.63
N LEU A 72 20.44 5.66 -0.82
CA LEU A 72 20.42 7.02 -1.33
C LEU A 72 20.25 8.02 -0.18
N ASP A 73 20.75 9.23 -0.38
CA ASP A 73 20.58 10.35 0.55
C ASP A 73 19.46 11.30 0.11
N ILE A 74 19.23 12.34 0.88
CA ILE A 74 18.17 13.32 0.66
C ILE A 74 18.34 14.14 -0.64
N SER A 75 19.52 14.15 -1.26
CA SER A 75 19.74 14.82 -2.55
C SER A 75 19.05 14.11 -3.71
N HIS A 76 18.63 12.85 -3.50
CA HIS A 76 17.89 12.05 -4.47
C HIS A 76 16.37 12.20 -4.34
N LEU A 77 15.91 13.20 -3.58
CA LEU A 77 14.50 13.55 -3.49
C LEU A 77 14.15 14.65 -4.50
N TYR A 78 13.28 14.32 -5.43
CA TYR A 78 12.89 15.18 -6.54
C TYR A 78 11.40 15.50 -6.51
N THR A 79 11.03 16.71 -6.95
CA THR A 79 9.64 17.06 -7.26
C THR A 79 9.29 16.73 -8.71
N HIS A 80 8.02 16.67 -9.04
CA HIS A 80 7.61 16.63 -10.45
C HIS A 80 8.08 17.88 -11.19
N THR A 81 8.01 19.05 -10.55
CA THR A 81 8.53 20.31 -11.08
C THR A 81 10.00 20.24 -11.47
N HIS A 82 10.83 19.50 -10.73
CA HIS A 82 12.23 19.26 -11.08
C HIS A 82 12.37 18.68 -12.50
N TRP A 83 11.63 17.61 -12.78
CA TRP A 83 11.72 16.92 -14.07
C TRP A 83 11.16 17.75 -15.22
N LEU A 84 10.14 18.58 -14.96
CA LEU A 84 9.64 19.56 -15.91
C LEU A 84 10.72 20.61 -16.24
N ASN A 85 11.42 21.11 -15.24
CA ASN A 85 12.51 22.07 -15.44
C ASN A 85 13.69 21.45 -16.18
N VAL A 86 14.06 20.21 -15.88
CA VAL A 86 15.07 19.45 -16.64
C VAL A 86 14.65 19.24 -18.09
N ARG A 87 13.40 18.82 -18.32
CA ARG A 87 12.84 18.68 -19.68
C ARG A 87 12.92 19.98 -20.49
N ASP A 88 12.63 21.11 -19.83
CA ASP A 88 12.59 22.43 -20.45
C ASP A 88 14.00 23.06 -20.57
N GLY A 89 15.07 22.28 -20.32
CA GLY A 89 16.46 22.73 -20.46
C GLY A 89 16.91 23.74 -19.40
N ARG A 90 16.21 23.81 -18.25
CA ARG A 90 16.60 24.70 -17.14
C ARG A 90 17.86 24.19 -16.47
N ASN A 91 18.73 25.09 -16.06
CA ASN A 91 19.96 24.81 -15.34
C ASN A 91 19.85 25.28 -13.89
N GLY A 92 20.44 24.52 -12.97
CA GLY A 92 20.46 24.84 -11.55
C GLY A 92 20.86 23.66 -10.70
N THR A 93 21.01 23.89 -9.41
CA THR A 93 21.14 22.80 -8.45
C THR A 93 19.84 21.99 -8.34
N ILE A 94 19.90 20.79 -7.79
CA ILE A 94 18.70 19.95 -7.58
C ILE A 94 17.64 20.71 -6.79
N ASP A 95 18.04 21.43 -5.71
CA ASP A 95 17.10 22.20 -4.89
C ASP A 95 16.47 23.37 -5.66
N GLN A 96 17.24 24.04 -6.49
CA GLN A 96 16.71 25.09 -7.36
C GLN A 96 15.70 24.51 -8.36
N LEU A 97 16.07 23.44 -9.06
CA LEU A 97 15.19 22.80 -10.04
C LEU A 97 13.91 22.24 -9.39
N ASN A 98 13.98 21.75 -8.14
CA ASN A 98 12.83 21.25 -7.39
C ASN A 98 11.76 22.34 -7.16
N THR A 99 12.15 23.60 -6.99
CA THR A 99 11.24 24.68 -6.59
C THR A 99 11.15 25.82 -7.60
N MET A 100 12.00 25.83 -8.62
CA MET A 100 11.99 26.83 -9.70
C MET A 100 10.65 26.81 -10.41
N TYR A 101 10.07 27.99 -10.62
CA TYR A 101 8.80 28.13 -11.32
C TYR A 101 8.84 27.47 -12.70
N ASN A 102 7.85 26.61 -12.96
CA ASN A 102 7.60 26.02 -14.25
C ASN A 102 6.21 26.41 -14.73
N ARG A 103 6.14 26.98 -15.93
CA ARG A 103 4.88 27.46 -16.54
C ARG A 103 3.87 26.36 -16.82
N TYR A 104 4.34 25.12 -16.98
CA TYR A 104 3.47 23.99 -17.27
C TYR A 104 2.74 23.53 -16.03
N LYS A 105 3.47 23.31 -14.92
CA LYS A 105 2.90 22.81 -13.66
C LYS A 105 3.87 23.06 -12.49
N MET A 106 3.32 23.49 -11.36
CA MET A 106 4.00 23.47 -10.07
C MET A 106 3.49 22.26 -9.27
N CYS A 107 4.32 21.25 -9.06
CA CYS A 107 3.92 19.99 -8.44
C CYS A 107 5.06 19.36 -7.62
N PRO A 108 4.80 18.94 -6.39
CA PRO A 108 3.50 18.84 -5.70
C PRO A 108 3.01 20.20 -5.15
N ALA A 109 1.80 20.61 -5.56
CA ALA A 109 1.30 21.97 -5.35
C ALA A 109 1.23 22.39 -3.87
N TYR A 110 0.77 21.50 -2.98
CA TYR A 110 0.63 21.80 -1.56
C TYR A 110 1.94 21.67 -0.77
N ILE A 111 2.91 20.87 -1.23
CA ILE A 111 4.17 20.61 -0.55
C ILE A 111 5.23 21.65 -0.98
N LEU A 112 5.22 22.10 -2.22
CA LEU A 112 6.21 23.05 -2.74
C LEU A 112 6.34 24.35 -1.92
N PRO A 113 5.26 24.97 -1.39
CA PRO A 113 5.39 26.17 -0.56
C PRO A 113 6.22 25.98 0.70
N HIS A 114 6.32 24.73 1.20
CA HIS A 114 7.12 24.37 2.38
C HIS A 114 8.06 23.18 2.11
N TRP A 115 8.61 23.15 0.89
CA TRP A 115 9.50 22.06 0.44
C TRP A 115 10.70 21.82 1.36
N ALA A 116 11.27 22.90 1.91
CA ALA A 116 12.40 22.79 2.83
C ALA A 116 12.03 22.04 4.13
N GLU A 117 10.85 22.31 4.66
CA GLU A 117 10.30 21.63 5.84
C GLU A 117 9.99 20.17 5.52
N PHE A 118 9.41 19.88 4.36
CA PHE A 118 9.17 18.53 3.90
C PHE A 118 10.48 17.74 3.80
N LYS A 119 11.52 18.30 3.18
CA LYS A 119 12.86 17.69 3.11
C LYS A 119 13.44 17.42 4.51
N LYS A 120 13.33 18.36 5.44
CA LYS A 120 13.77 18.16 6.84
C LYS A 120 13.01 16.99 7.50
N LYS A 121 11.71 16.87 7.24
CA LYS A 121 10.89 15.76 7.74
C LYS A 121 11.36 14.41 7.16
N VAL A 122 11.59 14.32 5.86
CA VAL A 122 12.16 13.12 5.21
C VAL A 122 13.53 12.77 5.81
N GLN A 123 14.42 13.77 5.98
CA GLN A 123 15.74 13.57 6.57
C GLN A 123 15.64 13.07 8.02
N SER A 124 14.71 13.60 8.80
CA SER A 124 14.47 13.15 10.18
C SER A 124 14.11 11.67 10.23
N TYR A 125 13.21 11.22 9.35
CA TYR A 125 12.84 9.81 9.23
C TYR A 125 14.00 8.94 8.72
N LEU A 126 14.81 9.46 7.80
CA LEU A 126 15.98 8.77 7.28
C LEU A 126 17.02 8.54 8.39
N ASN A 127 17.24 9.56 9.25
CA ASN A 127 18.19 9.50 10.37
C ASN A 127 17.69 8.64 11.54
N ALA A 128 16.39 8.70 11.85
CA ALA A 128 15.79 7.96 12.97
C ALA A 128 15.92 6.42 12.81
N GLY A 129 16.46 6.00 11.67
CA GLY A 129 16.43 4.59 11.30
C GLY A 129 15.00 4.10 11.38
N THR A 130 14.45 3.64 10.32
CA THR A 130 13.05 3.24 10.13
C THR A 130 12.53 2.21 11.15
N SER A 131 12.69 2.48 12.44
CA SER A 131 12.37 1.56 13.53
C SER A 131 10.88 1.22 13.60
N ASN A 132 10.02 1.87 12.84
CA ASN A 132 8.59 1.58 12.74
C ASN A 132 7.94 2.03 11.44
N ILE A 133 8.67 2.04 10.32
CA ILE A 133 7.98 1.90 9.05
C ILE A 133 8.02 0.40 8.79
N SER A 134 6.97 -0.30 9.13
CA SER A 134 6.64 -1.49 8.38
C SER A 134 6.87 -1.13 6.92
N ALA A 135 7.75 -1.86 6.22
CA ALA A 135 7.82 -1.83 4.76
C ALA A 135 6.40 -1.68 4.24
N PRO A 136 6.13 -0.86 3.18
CA PRO A 136 4.77 -0.59 2.76
C PRO A 136 4.04 -1.90 2.95
N SER A 137 3.22 -1.92 3.97
CA SER A 137 2.42 -3.09 4.25
C SER A 137 1.74 -3.25 2.91
N THR A 138 2.11 -4.29 2.16
CA THR A 138 1.14 -4.86 1.24
C THR A 138 -0.03 -5.06 2.16
N LYS A 139 -0.91 -4.02 2.22
CA LYS A 139 -2.02 -4.00 3.16
C LYS A 139 -2.62 -5.34 2.98
N GLN A 140 -2.51 -6.21 3.98
CA GLN A 140 -2.93 -7.59 3.85
C GLN A 140 -4.32 -7.56 3.28
N LEU A 141 -4.42 -7.73 1.96
CA LEU A 141 -5.70 -7.74 1.30
C LEU A 141 -6.29 -9.12 1.51
N TYR A 142 -7.32 -9.14 2.27
CA TYR A 142 -8.15 -10.32 2.46
C TYR A 142 -8.99 -10.55 1.19
N ARG A 143 -8.64 -11.58 0.42
CA ARG A 143 -9.35 -11.92 -0.82
C ARG A 143 -10.43 -12.95 -0.56
N VAL A 144 -11.63 -12.69 -1.04
CA VAL A 144 -12.76 -13.60 -0.93
C VAL A 144 -12.89 -14.41 -2.23
N ARG A 145 -12.59 -15.70 -2.16
CA ARG A 145 -12.60 -16.63 -3.31
C ARG A 145 -13.12 -18.00 -2.90
N LYS A 146 -13.45 -18.86 -3.88
CA LYS A 146 -13.75 -20.28 -3.62
C LYS A 146 -12.50 -21.06 -3.24
N SER A 147 -11.36 -20.79 -3.90
CA SER A 147 -10.04 -21.27 -3.52
C SER A 147 -8.99 -20.21 -3.84
N TRP A 148 -7.79 -20.32 -3.28
CA TRP A 148 -6.71 -19.34 -3.53
C TRP A 148 -6.36 -19.24 -5.02
N THR A 149 -6.30 -20.36 -5.72
CA THR A 149 -5.93 -20.44 -7.14
C THR A 149 -7.04 -20.03 -8.09
N ASP A 150 -8.30 -20.05 -7.62
CA ASP A 150 -9.46 -19.66 -8.44
C ASP A 150 -9.66 -18.14 -8.41
N THR A 151 -8.82 -17.44 -9.19
CA THR A 151 -8.87 -15.98 -9.28
C THR A 151 -10.16 -15.47 -9.93
N LYS A 152 -10.81 -16.28 -10.77
CA LYS A 152 -12.06 -15.91 -11.45
C LYS A 152 -13.25 -15.86 -10.48
N SER A 153 -13.21 -16.60 -9.38
CA SER A 153 -14.25 -16.58 -8.35
C SER A 153 -14.14 -15.41 -7.39
N GLN A 154 -13.14 -14.49 -7.53
CA GLN A 154 -12.94 -13.44 -6.56
C GLN A 154 -14.13 -12.49 -6.46
N LEU A 155 -14.75 -12.43 -5.28
CA LEU A 155 -15.83 -11.48 -4.97
C LEU A 155 -15.31 -10.10 -4.61
N GLY A 156 -14.07 -10.01 -4.08
CA GLY A 156 -13.45 -8.76 -3.69
C GLY A 156 -12.13 -8.95 -2.96
N ALA A 157 -11.45 -7.82 -2.72
CA ALA A 157 -10.26 -7.74 -1.91
C ALA A 157 -10.44 -6.60 -0.90
N TYR A 158 -10.25 -6.89 0.38
CA TYR A 158 -10.61 -6.02 1.50
C TYR A 158 -9.39 -5.78 2.39
N SER A 159 -9.20 -4.55 2.81
CA SER A 159 -8.15 -4.20 3.77
C SER A 159 -8.51 -4.57 5.22
N SER A 160 -9.77 -4.89 5.49
CA SER A 160 -10.27 -5.33 6.79
C SER A 160 -10.78 -6.76 6.72
N LEU A 161 -10.31 -7.62 7.64
CA LEU A 161 -10.81 -9.00 7.77
C LEU A 161 -12.31 -9.04 8.05
N GLU A 162 -12.84 -8.13 8.84
CA GLU A 162 -14.27 -8.06 9.15
C GLU A 162 -15.11 -7.72 7.92
N ASN A 163 -14.64 -6.80 7.07
CA ASN A 163 -15.33 -6.49 5.81
C ASN A 163 -15.25 -7.66 4.82
N ALA A 164 -14.11 -8.35 4.77
CA ALA A 164 -13.96 -9.56 3.97
C ALA A 164 -14.90 -10.69 4.44
N LYS A 165 -15.04 -10.90 5.75
CA LYS A 165 -15.98 -11.88 6.33
C LYS A 165 -17.43 -11.54 5.98
N LYS A 166 -17.83 -10.26 6.09
CA LYS A 166 -19.18 -9.80 5.70
C LYS A 166 -19.50 -10.07 4.23
N ALA A 167 -18.52 -9.92 3.36
CA ALA A 167 -18.66 -10.17 1.92
C ALA A 167 -18.52 -11.65 1.53
N CYS A 168 -18.09 -12.51 2.47
CA CYS A 168 -17.81 -13.91 2.21
C CYS A 168 -19.11 -14.71 2.11
N LYS A 169 -19.50 -15.11 0.90
CA LYS A 169 -20.68 -15.94 0.64
C LYS A 169 -20.44 -17.38 1.08
N VAL A 170 -21.52 -18.14 1.26
CA VAL A 170 -21.45 -19.59 1.50
C VAL A 170 -20.66 -20.28 0.41
N GLY A 171 -19.73 -21.16 0.78
CA GLY A 171 -18.84 -21.87 -0.14
C GLY A 171 -17.60 -21.05 -0.57
N TYR A 172 -17.40 -19.89 0.02
CA TYR A 172 -16.21 -19.06 -0.19
C TYR A 172 -15.33 -19.01 1.06
N SER A 173 -14.07 -18.66 0.86
CA SER A 173 -13.10 -18.42 1.93
C SER A 173 -12.48 -17.04 1.79
N VAL A 174 -12.09 -16.49 2.91
CA VAL A 174 -11.25 -15.30 2.98
C VAL A 174 -9.80 -15.75 3.08
N PHE A 175 -8.98 -15.32 2.16
CA PHE A 175 -7.54 -15.63 2.10
C PHE A 175 -6.71 -14.41 2.47
N ASP A 176 -5.63 -14.62 3.23
CA ASP A 176 -4.61 -13.60 3.47
C ASP A 176 -3.71 -13.37 2.24
N ALA A 177 -2.72 -12.48 2.35
CA ALA A 177 -1.79 -12.18 1.25
C ALA A 177 -0.91 -13.40 0.85
N ASN A 178 -0.74 -14.36 1.75
CA ASN A 178 0.08 -15.56 1.53
C ASN A 178 -0.75 -16.74 0.97
N GLY A 179 -2.06 -16.54 0.80
CA GLY A 179 -2.95 -17.58 0.32
C GLY A 179 -3.49 -18.52 1.39
N ASN A 180 -3.27 -18.20 2.68
CA ASN A 180 -3.83 -18.98 3.76
C ASN A 180 -5.32 -18.61 3.95
N ALA A 181 -6.20 -19.60 4.03
CA ALA A 181 -7.59 -19.37 4.39
C ALA A 181 -7.69 -18.96 5.88
N VAL A 182 -8.04 -17.71 6.14
CA VAL A 182 -8.21 -17.15 7.49
C VAL A 182 -9.66 -17.18 7.98
N TYR A 183 -10.60 -17.38 7.07
CA TYR A 183 -12.02 -17.58 7.35
C TYR A 183 -12.66 -18.34 6.19
N THR A 184 -13.60 -19.24 6.51
CA THR A 184 -14.41 -19.95 5.50
C THR A 184 -15.88 -19.85 5.89
N ASN A 185 -16.71 -19.40 4.96
CA ASN A 185 -18.16 -19.42 5.15
C ASN A 185 -18.72 -20.74 4.62
N GLY A 186 -18.71 -21.77 5.46
CA GLY A 186 -19.25 -23.09 5.16
C GLY A 186 -20.79 -23.18 5.15
N GLY A 187 -21.48 -22.10 5.51
CA GLY A 187 -22.92 -22.14 5.77
C GLY A 187 -23.28 -22.88 7.05
N LYS A 188 -24.57 -23.03 7.31
CA LYS A 188 -25.06 -23.89 8.39
C LYS A 188 -25.09 -25.34 7.89
N PHE A 189 -24.52 -26.24 8.67
CA PHE A 189 -24.64 -27.67 8.40
C PHE A 189 -26.07 -28.13 8.59
N THR A 190 -26.52 -29.03 7.72
CA THR A 190 -27.81 -29.65 7.87
C THR A 190 -27.66 -31.04 8.50
N LYS A 191 -28.69 -31.50 9.21
CA LYS A 191 -28.69 -32.86 9.79
C LYS A 191 -28.43 -33.92 8.71
N GLY A 192 -27.44 -34.78 8.94
CA GLY A 192 -27.02 -35.82 8.01
C GLY A 192 -25.99 -35.42 6.96
N GLN A 193 -25.57 -34.15 6.93
CA GLN A 193 -24.49 -33.71 6.05
C GLN A 193 -23.16 -34.26 6.55
N LYS A 194 -22.42 -34.95 5.65
CA LYS A 194 -21.04 -35.38 5.94
C LYS A 194 -20.08 -34.23 5.83
N VAL A 195 -19.24 -34.05 6.86
CA VAL A 195 -18.22 -32.99 6.93
C VAL A 195 -16.85 -33.61 7.14
N ALA A 196 -15.87 -33.14 6.36
CA ALA A 196 -14.47 -33.50 6.60
C ALA A 196 -13.89 -32.59 7.69
N ILE A 197 -13.36 -33.19 8.73
CA ILE A 197 -12.77 -32.48 9.86
C ILE A 197 -11.26 -32.68 9.81
N ARG A 198 -10.52 -31.56 9.89
CA ARG A 198 -9.04 -31.61 9.94
C ARG A 198 -8.59 -32.38 11.17
N ALA A 199 -7.47 -33.07 11.04
CA ALA A 199 -6.86 -33.75 12.19
C ALA A 199 -6.68 -32.77 13.35
N ASN A 200 -6.95 -33.28 14.56
CA ASN A 200 -6.77 -32.53 15.80
C ASN A 200 -7.69 -31.29 15.98
N THR A 201 -8.82 -31.26 15.29
CA THR A 201 -9.82 -30.17 15.45
C THR A 201 -10.41 -30.19 16.88
N PRO A 202 -10.37 -29.05 17.63
CA PRO A 202 -10.96 -29.00 18.96
C PRO A 202 -12.49 -29.09 18.93
N LEU A 203 -13.06 -29.86 19.80
CA LEU A 203 -14.51 -29.94 20.03
C LEU A 203 -14.83 -29.24 21.36
N PHE A 204 -15.77 -28.32 21.33
CA PHE A 204 -16.24 -27.58 22.50
C PHE A 204 -17.63 -28.10 22.92
N ALA A 205 -17.94 -28.01 24.21
CA ALA A 205 -19.23 -28.44 24.73
C ALA A 205 -20.38 -27.55 24.23
N SER A 206 -20.11 -26.27 24.01
CA SER A 206 -21.05 -25.30 23.43
C SER A 206 -20.30 -24.21 22.68
N ALA A 207 -21.02 -23.38 21.93
CA ALA A 207 -20.42 -22.23 21.19
C ALA A 207 -19.90 -21.15 22.14
N GLU A 208 -20.31 -21.14 23.39
CA GLU A 208 -19.94 -20.12 24.40
C GLU A 208 -18.77 -20.56 25.29
N THR A 209 -18.34 -21.81 25.21
CA THR A 209 -17.23 -22.31 26.02
C THR A 209 -15.91 -22.23 25.29
N THR A 210 -14.85 -21.84 26.00
CA THR A 210 -13.46 -21.88 25.52
C THR A 210 -12.75 -23.18 25.89
N SER A 211 -13.41 -24.04 26.72
CA SER A 211 -12.84 -25.32 27.17
C SER A 211 -12.99 -26.37 26.08
N VAL A 212 -11.87 -26.93 25.61
CA VAL A 212 -11.85 -28.03 24.64
C VAL A 212 -12.29 -29.33 25.34
N THR A 213 -13.41 -29.91 24.89
CA THR A 213 -13.90 -31.18 25.44
C THR A 213 -13.13 -32.38 24.90
N ARG A 214 -12.83 -32.38 23.59
CA ARG A 214 -11.98 -33.38 22.93
C ARG A 214 -11.51 -32.85 21.58
N ARG A 215 -10.55 -33.55 20.97
CA ARG A 215 -10.11 -33.29 19.60
C ARG A 215 -10.56 -34.45 18.72
N ILE A 216 -11.02 -34.14 17.51
CA ILE A 216 -11.54 -35.10 16.54
C ILE A 216 -10.88 -34.89 15.19
N SER A 217 -10.90 -35.97 14.38
CA SER A 217 -10.45 -35.95 12.98
C SER A 217 -11.26 -36.99 12.21
N GLY A 218 -11.41 -36.80 10.91
CA GLY A 218 -12.11 -37.73 10.03
C GLY A 218 -13.33 -37.11 9.34
N THR A 219 -14.21 -38.00 8.83
CA THR A 219 -15.47 -37.60 8.17
C THR A 219 -16.63 -38.00 9.06
N TYR A 220 -17.50 -37.06 9.37
CA TYR A 220 -18.64 -37.22 10.23
C TYR A 220 -19.93 -36.80 9.54
#